data_cba9a36b7846980ab2cdb7a791f67200
#
_entry.id   cba9a36b7846980ab2cdb7a791f67200
#
_cell.length_a   1.000
_cell.length_b   1.000
_cell.length_c   1.000
_cell.angle_alpha   90.00
_cell.angle_beta   90.00
_cell.angle_gamma   90.00
#
_symmetry.space_group_name_H-M   'P 1'
#
loop_
_entity.id
_entity.type
_entity.pdbx_description
1 polymer ?
#
loop_
_entity_poly.entity_id
_entity_poly.type
_entity_poly.pdbx_seq_one_letter_code
_entity_poly.pdbx_strand_id
1 'polypeptide(L)'
;MTTVLSVIQRVCPKIGIAIPTAVFGSTEREHIELAEMANDVAEKLVEDHDWQALTVEHTITGDGVTEIFDFPDDYDRMILNGNVWNSRTRNPVDPLDLNTFLSRDVRGFDVYSAYVIIGNQIRIQPIMEAGETVVFHYIKTTCIKGAVSVAHEQCFTSDDDEFILDNRLLRLGMIWQWRESKGLPYAEDMENYERALMKEVRSERGSKLIVLGGNKLRGYKTAYPRAVVS
;
A
#
# COMPACT_ATOMS: atom_id res chain seq x y z
N MET A 1 17.62 3.84 15.28
CA MET A 1 16.95 3.84 13.98
C MET A 1 17.98 3.49 12.93
N THR A 2 17.61 2.83 11.86
CA THR A 2 18.56 2.30 10.87
C THR A 2 18.43 3.14 9.61
N THR A 3 19.46 3.94 9.29
CA THR A 3 19.47 4.79 8.10
C THR A 3 19.78 3.97 6.84
N VAL A 4 19.39 4.48 5.67
CA VAL A 4 19.68 3.85 4.39
C VAL A 4 21.19 3.66 4.17
N LEU A 5 22.01 4.63 4.57
CA LEU A 5 23.46 4.50 4.52
C LEU A 5 23.94 3.26 5.30
N SER A 6 23.41 3.03 6.50
CA SER A 6 23.79 1.86 7.31
C SER A 6 23.36 0.53 6.68
N VAL A 7 22.27 0.52 5.89
CA VAL A 7 21.86 -0.65 5.11
C VAL A 7 22.84 -0.89 3.97
N ILE A 8 23.17 0.15 3.20
CA ILE A 8 24.12 0.10 2.08
C ILE A 8 25.51 -0.36 2.57
N GLN A 9 25.98 0.19 3.68
CA GLN A 9 27.26 -0.23 4.29
C GLN A 9 27.32 -1.73 4.65
N ARG A 10 26.16 -2.35 4.95
CA ARG A 10 26.07 -3.80 5.19
C ARG A 10 25.93 -4.62 3.91
N VAL A 11 25.51 -4.01 2.82
CA VAL A 11 25.43 -4.63 1.48
C VAL A 11 26.84 -4.69 0.86
N CYS A 12 27.62 -3.63 0.93
CA CYS A 12 28.92 -3.47 0.27
C CYS A 12 29.89 -4.67 0.47
N PRO A 13 30.10 -5.21 1.69
CA PRO A 13 30.99 -6.37 1.90
C PRO A 13 30.46 -7.65 1.22
N LYS A 14 29.16 -7.76 1.00
CA LYS A 14 28.54 -8.93 0.35
C LYS A 14 28.67 -8.91 -1.16
N ILE A 15 28.77 -7.73 -1.73
CA ILE A 15 28.91 -7.51 -3.16
C ILE A 15 30.36 -7.19 -3.59
N GLY A 16 31.27 -7.07 -2.63
CA GLY A 16 32.71 -6.87 -2.90
C GLY A 16 33.10 -5.42 -3.19
N ILE A 17 32.33 -4.44 -2.70
CA ILE A 17 32.60 -3.00 -2.83
C ILE A 17 33.15 -2.45 -1.51
N ALA A 18 33.98 -1.41 -1.61
CA ALA A 18 34.45 -0.67 -0.44
C ALA A 18 33.26 -0.03 0.33
N ILE A 19 33.36 0.03 1.65
CA ILE A 19 32.29 0.60 2.46
C ILE A 19 32.31 2.14 2.30
N PRO A 20 31.23 2.75 1.78
CA PRO A 20 31.18 4.19 1.60
C PRO A 20 30.96 4.92 2.92
N THR A 21 31.47 6.15 3.04
CA THR A 21 31.15 7.06 4.15
C THR A 21 29.90 7.88 3.89
N ALA A 22 29.55 8.10 2.61
CA ALA A 22 28.36 8.75 2.12
C ALA A 22 28.01 8.20 0.72
N VAL A 23 26.75 8.14 0.38
CA VAL A 23 26.25 7.61 -0.90
C VAL A 23 25.48 8.70 -1.65
N PHE A 24 24.48 9.28 -0.99
CA PHE A 24 23.70 10.35 -1.59
C PHE A 24 24.52 11.64 -1.68
N GLY A 25 24.60 12.18 -2.89
CA GLY A 25 25.47 13.33 -3.19
C GLY A 25 26.90 12.96 -3.63
N SER A 26 27.27 11.67 -3.65
CA SER A 26 28.52 11.21 -4.23
C SER A 26 28.47 11.24 -5.77
N THR A 27 29.62 11.51 -6.40
CA THR A 27 29.78 11.46 -7.86
C THR A 27 30.37 10.12 -8.34
N GLU A 28 30.68 9.22 -7.44
CA GLU A 28 31.21 7.90 -7.78
C GLU A 28 30.11 7.02 -8.38
N ARG A 29 30.42 6.37 -9.50
CA ARG A 29 29.44 5.56 -10.23
C ARG A 29 28.83 4.44 -9.37
N GLU A 30 29.64 3.77 -8.58
CA GLU A 30 29.18 2.67 -7.72
C GLU A 30 28.21 3.16 -6.65
N HIS A 31 28.43 4.36 -6.11
CA HIS A 31 27.54 4.97 -5.12
C HIS A 31 26.19 5.36 -5.74
N ILE A 32 26.22 5.93 -6.96
CA ILE A 32 25.00 6.27 -7.71
C ILE A 32 24.21 4.98 -8.00
N GLU A 33 24.87 3.92 -8.50
CA GLU A 33 24.22 2.63 -8.78
C GLU A 33 23.59 2.04 -7.51
N LEU A 34 24.24 2.19 -6.33
CA LEU A 34 23.69 1.69 -5.06
C LEU A 34 22.51 2.54 -4.56
N ALA A 35 22.54 3.86 -4.76
CA ALA A 35 21.43 4.74 -4.41
C ALA A 35 20.18 4.44 -5.23
N GLU A 36 20.32 4.33 -6.55
CA GLU A 36 19.22 3.95 -7.45
C GLU A 36 18.67 2.57 -7.12
N MET A 37 19.54 1.61 -6.88
CA MET A 37 19.12 0.25 -6.50
C MET A 37 18.37 0.22 -5.16
N ALA A 38 18.72 1.07 -4.21
CA ALA A 38 17.98 1.18 -2.96
C ALA A 38 16.56 1.68 -3.19
N ASN A 39 16.38 2.65 -4.10
CA ASN A 39 15.08 3.18 -4.51
C ASN A 39 14.26 2.11 -5.27
N ASP A 40 14.84 1.44 -6.26
CA ASP A 40 14.17 0.38 -7.03
C ASP A 40 13.66 -0.75 -6.13
N VAL A 41 14.47 -1.19 -5.17
CA VAL A 41 14.06 -2.23 -4.21
C VAL A 41 12.98 -1.73 -3.27
N ALA A 42 13.04 -0.47 -2.83
CA ALA A 42 12.02 0.12 -1.95
C ALA A 42 10.67 0.21 -2.67
N GLU A 43 10.65 0.69 -3.91
CA GLU A 43 9.46 0.78 -4.75
C GLU A 43 8.85 -0.62 -4.97
N LYS A 44 9.65 -1.59 -5.38
CA LYS A 44 9.21 -2.96 -5.56
C LYS A 44 8.60 -3.56 -4.29
N LEU A 45 9.18 -3.31 -3.12
CA LEU A 45 8.63 -3.78 -1.85
C LEU A 45 7.26 -3.17 -1.53
N VAL A 46 7.03 -1.91 -1.89
CA VAL A 46 5.71 -1.25 -1.74
C VAL A 46 4.66 -1.89 -2.64
N GLU A 47 5.05 -2.21 -3.89
CA GLU A 47 4.15 -2.83 -4.87
C GLU A 47 3.78 -4.28 -4.54
N ASP A 48 4.73 -5.05 -4.00
CA ASP A 48 4.59 -6.49 -3.78
C ASP A 48 3.50 -6.88 -2.77
N HIS A 49 3.16 -5.97 -1.81
CA HIS A 49 2.22 -6.30 -0.74
C HIS A 49 1.51 -5.08 -0.13
N ASP A 50 0.30 -5.31 0.38
CA ASP A 50 -0.45 -4.30 1.15
C ASP A 50 0.07 -4.26 2.60
N TRP A 51 1.16 -3.51 2.82
CA TRP A 51 1.82 -3.40 4.12
C TRP A 51 0.99 -2.62 5.13
N GLN A 52 0.81 -3.17 6.34
CA GLN A 52 0.11 -2.47 7.42
C GLN A 52 0.80 -1.16 7.81
N ALA A 53 2.13 -1.12 7.74
CA ALA A 53 2.92 0.07 8.01
C ALA A 53 2.68 1.22 7.01
N LEU A 54 2.18 0.91 5.81
CA LEU A 54 1.85 1.88 4.77
C LEU A 54 0.34 2.12 4.65
N THR A 55 -0.46 1.48 5.49
CA THR A 55 -1.91 1.65 5.50
C THR A 55 -2.30 2.94 6.19
N VAL A 56 -3.11 3.75 5.52
CA VAL A 56 -3.64 5.03 6.03
C VAL A 56 -5.15 5.04 5.91
N GLU A 57 -5.83 5.63 6.88
CA GLU A 57 -7.25 5.90 6.84
C GLU A 57 -7.51 7.25 6.19
N HIS A 58 -8.44 7.30 5.25
CA HIS A 58 -8.93 8.54 4.65
C HIS A 58 -10.43 8.70 4.84
N THR A 59 -10.83 9.93 5.15
CA THR A 59 -12.23 10.29 5.37
C THR A 59 -12.64 11.36 4.38
N ILE A 60 -13.63 11.05 3.55
CA ILE A 60 -14.30 12.01 2.68
C ILE A 60 -15.54 12.54 3.41
N THR A 61 -15.74 13.85 3.42
CA THR A 61 -16.93 14.49 4.00
C THR A 61 -17.79 15.06 2.89
N GLY A 62 -19.06 14.68 2.88
CA GLY A 62 -20.06 15.18 1.94
C GLY A 62 -20.42 16.64 2.23
N ASP A 63 -20.68 17.39 1.17
CA ASP A 63 -21.16 18.77 1.19
C ASP A 63 -22.64 18.92 0.74
N GLY A 64 -23.27 17.83 0.34
CA GLY A 64 -24.63 17.79 -0.19
C GLY A 64 -24.75 18.07 -1.69
N VAL A 65 -23.65 18.29 -2.41
CA VAL A 65 -23.64 18.69 -3.83
C VAL A 65 -22.62 17.88 -4.64
N THR A 66 -21.43 17.66 -4.09
CA THR A 66 -20.29 17.05 -4.79
C THR A 66 -20.42 15.52 -4.81
N GLU A 67 -20.22 14.92 -5.97
CA GLU A 67 -20.16 13.47 -6.17
C GLU A 67 -18.74 12.95 -6.35
N ILE A 68 -17.81 13.81 -6.78
CA ILE A 68 -16.46 13.48 -7.19
C ILE A 68 -15.47 14.06 -6.19
N PHE A 69 -14.60 13.22 -5.67
CA PHE A 69 -13.60 13.59 -4.69
C PHE A 69 -12.23 13.15 -5.14
N ASP A 70 -11.23 13.99 -4.91
CA ASP A 70 -9.83 13.66 -5.19
C ASP A 70 -9.28 12.73 -4.12
N PHE A 71 -8.38 11.83 -4.50
CA PHE A 71 -7.59 11.07 -3.54
C PHE A 71 -6.48 11.94 -2.94
N PRO A 72 -5.95 11.57 -1.76
CA PRO A 72 -4.74 12.18 -1.23
C PRO A 72 -3.55 12.08 -2.20
N ASP A 73 -2.62 13.04 -2.12
CA ASP A 73 -1.44 13.09 -2.99
C ASP A 73 -0.53 11.86 -2.83
N ASP A 74 -0.57 11.22 -1.66
CA ASP A 74 0.20 10.01 -1.34
C ASP A 74 -0.56 8.70 -1.60
N TYR A 75 -1.74 8.78 -2.24
CA TYR A 75 -2.54 7.61 -2.56
C TYR A 75 -1.87 6.75 -3.66
N ASP A 76 -1.71 5.46 -3.38
CA ASP A 76 -1.32 4.46 -4.38
C ASP A 76 -2.52 3.61 -4.80
N ARG A 77 -3.04 2.83 -3.89
CA ARG A 77 -4.16 1.90 -4.16
C ARG A 77 -5.00 1.63 -2.91
N MET A 78 -6.25 1.24 -3.13
CA MET A 78 -7.08 0.71 -2.04
C MET A 78 -6.59 -0.67 -1.61
N ILE A 79 -6.73 -0.96 -0.31
CA ILE A 79 -6.39 -2.28 0.24
C ILE A 79 -7.27 -3.35 -0.40
N LEU A 80 -6.65 -4.44 -0.82
CA LEU A 80 -7.34 -5.59 -1.40
C LEU A 80 -8.37 -6.15 -0.40
N ASN A 81 -9.63 -6.20 -0.80
CA ASN A 81 -10.80 -6.52 0.05
C ASN A 81 -11.05 -5.52 1.18
N GLY A 82 -10.49 -4.31 1.11
CA GLY A 82 -10.89 -3.20 1.98
C GLY A 82 -12.34 -2.80 1.72
N ASN A 83 -13.03 -2.36 2.76
CA ASN A 83 -14.38 -1.82 2.63
C ASN A 83 -14.35 -0.31 2.72
N VAL A 84 -15.15 0.32 1.91
CA VAL A 84 -15.48 1.74 2.01
C VAL A 84 -16.75 1.86 2.86
N TRP A 85 -16.69 2.59 3.97
CA TRP A 85 -17.80 2.67 4.94
C TRP A 85 -18.48 4.03 4.90
N ASN A 86 -19.81 4.00 4.85
CA ASN A 86 -20.63 5.19 4.92
C ASN A 86 -21.21 5.37 6.33
N SER A 87 -21.05 6.55 6.93
CA SER A 87 -21.47 6.85 8.29
C SER A 87 -22.99 6.91 8.46
N ARG A 88 -23.72 7.39 7.45
CA ARG A 88 -25.17 7.56 7.49
C ARG A 88 -25.88 6.21 7.38
N THR A 89 -25.54 5.44 6.37
CA THR A 89 -26.19 4.15 6.12
C THR A 89 -25.65 3.04 7.02
N ARG A 90 -24.47 3.24 7.62
CA ARG A 90 -23.72 2.25 8.41
C ARG A 90 -23.50 0.94 7.64
N ASN A 91 -23.41 1.05 6.33
CA ASN A 91 -23.18 -0.04 5.40
C ASN A 91 -21.93 0.22 4.57
N PRO A 92 -21.29 -0.82 4.05
CA PRO A 92 -20.25 -0.63 3.07
C PRO A 92 -20.83 -0.01 1.79
N VAL A 93 -20.03 0.80 1.14
CA VAL A 93 -20.29 1.35 -0.19
C VAL A 93 -19.76 0.35 -1.20
N ASP A 94 -20.58 -0.11 -2.14
CA ASP A 94 -20.22 -1.17 -3.07
C ASP A 94 -19.34 -0.63 -4.23
N PRO A 95 -18.21 -1.26 -4.55
CA PRO A 95 -17.48 -0.94 -5.76
C PRO A 95 -18.24 -1.43 -6.99
N LEU A 96 -18.41 -0.57 -7.98
CA LEU A 96 -19.05 -0.92 -9.24
C LEU A 96 -18.10 -0.67 -10.42
N ASP A 97 -18.33 -1.42 -11.50
CA ASP A 97 -17.74 -1.08 -12.79
C ASP A 97 -18.40 0.17 -13.38
N LEU A 98 -17.66 0.88 -14.24
CA LEU A 98 -18.09 2.15 -14.81
C LEU A 98 -19.44 2.06 -15.53
N ASN A 99 -19.69 1.00 -16.29
CA ASN A 99 -20.93 0.86 -17.05
C ASN A 99 -22.13 0.67 -16.13
N THR A 100 -21.99 -0.17 -15.12
CA THR A 100 -23.02 -0.42 -14.11
C THR A 100 -23.29 0.86 -13.31
N PHE A 101 -22.25 1.58 -12.92
CA PHE A 101 -22.37 2.85 -12.20
C PHE A 101 -23.13 3.90 -13.01
N LEU A 102 -22.76 4.12 -14.27
CA LEU A 102 -23.46 5.07 -15.16
C LEU A 102 -24.90 4.65 -15.46
N SER A 103 -25.18 3.34 -15.52
CA SER A 103 -26.55 2.85 -15.75
C SER A 103 -27.48 3.15 -14.56
N ARG A 104 -26.95 3.27 -13.34
CA ARG A 104 -27.71 3.65 -12.14
C ARG A 104 -28.14 5.11 -12.22
N ASP A 105 -27.24 6.00 -12.62
CA ASP A 105 -27.48 7.42 -12.82
C ASP A 105 -28.69 7.67 -13.72
N VAL A 106 -28.78 6.92 -14.82
CA VAL A 106 -29.91 7.00 -15.78
C VAL A 106 -31.22 6.45 -15.22
N ARG A 107 -31.17 5.45 -14.34
CA ARG A 107 -32.37 4.76 -13.83
C ARG A 107 -32.98 5.39 -12.58
N GLY A 108 -32.22 6.25 -11.87
CA GLY A 108 -32.67 6.92 -10.66
C GLY A 108 -32.97 6.01 -9.46
N PHE A 109 -32.36 4.81 -9.42
CA PHE A 109 -32.54 3.85 -8.33
C PHE A 109 -31.33 3.86 -7.39
N ASP A 110 -31.36 4.72 -6.40
CA ASP A 110 -30.31 4.87 -5.40
C ASP A 110 -30.70 4.24 -4.04
N VAL A 111 -30.87 2.93 -4.01
CA VAL A 111 -31.19 2.22 -2.77
C VAL A 111 -29.92 1.93 -1.93
N TYR A 112 -28.78 1.78 -2.58
CA TYR A 112 -27.50 1.45 -1.93
C TYR A 112 -26.41 2.41 -2.41
N SER A 113 -25.54 2.79 -1.46
CA SER A 113 -24.37 3.58 -1.82
C SER A 113 -23.39 2.76 -2.63
N ALA A 114 -22.86 3.36 -3.70
CA ALA A 114 -21.86 2.73 -4.55
C ALA A 114 -20.81 3.75 -4.97
N TYR A 115 -19.63 3.24 -5.33
CA TYR A 115 -18.56 4.09 -5.85
C TYR A 115 -17.89 3.50 -7.07
N VAL A 116 -17.23 4.36 -7.81
CA VAL A 116 -16.34 3.99 -8.91
C VAL A 116 -15.08 4.85 -8.84
N ILE A 117 -13.95 4.27 -9.21
CA ILE A 117 -12.67 4.99 -9.31
C ILE A 117 -12.43 5.30 -10.78
N ILE A 118 -12.20 6.58 -11.09
CA ILE A 118 -11.91 7.05 -12.46
C ILE A 118 -10.69 7.97 -12.38
N GLY A 119 -9.58 7.54 -12.96
CA GLY A 119 -8.31 8.25 -12.83
C GLY A 119 -7.88 8.32 -11.36
N ASN A 120 -7.54 9.52 -10.88
CA ASN A 120 -7.17 9.75 -9.47
C ASN A 120 -8.32 10.30 -8.63
N GLN A 121 -9.57 9.93 -8.96
CA GLN A 121 -10.77 10.41 -8.29
C GLN A 121 -11.71 9.26 -7.95
N ILE A 122 -12.43 9.41 -6.84
CA ILE A 122 -13.53 8.54 -6.45
C ILE A 122 -14.86 9.26 -6.65
N ARG A 123 -15.78 8.64 -7.39
CA ARG A 123 -17.14 9.12 -7.55
C ARG A 123 -18.08 8.26 -6.73
N ILE A 124 -18.92 8.88 -5.91
CA ILE A 124 -19.83 8.22 -4.96
C ILE A 124 -21.27 8.57 -5.29
N GLN A 125 -22.13 7.56 -5.35
CA GLN A 125 -23.59 7.72 -5.52
C GLN A 125 -24.36 6.94 -4.45
N PRO A 126 -25.49 7.49 -3.95
CA PRO A 126 -26.04 8.84 -4.21
C PRO A 126 -25.13 9.93 -3.65
N ILE A 127 -25.41 11.20 -4.03
CA ILE A 127 -24.71 12.37 -3.44
C ILE A 127 -24.78 12.29 -1.93
N MET A 128 -23.62 12.42 -1.28
CA MET A 128 -23.53 12.40 0.17
C MET A 128 -24.20 13.67 0.77
N GLU A 129 -24.98 13.50 1.82
CA GLU A 129 -25.55 14.63 2.55
C GLU A 129 -24.44 15.46 3.22
N ALA A 130 -24.72 16.74 3.50
CA ALA A 130 -23.78 17.61 4.20
C ALA A 130 -23.45 17.05 5.59
N GLY A 131 -22.16 16.80 5.85
CA GLY A 131 -21.66 16.20 7.08
C GLY A 131 -21.69 14.66 7.11
N GLU A 132 -22.21 13.99 6.08
CA GLU A 132 -22.05 12.56 5.90
C GLU A 132 -20.59 12.23 5.59
N THR A 133 -20.08 11.16 6.17
CA THR A 133 -18.68 10.76 5.95
C THR A 133 -18.58 9.38 5.32
N VAL A 134 -17.60 9.25 4.43
CA VAL A 134 -17.18 7.96 3.86
C VAL A 134 -15.73 7.73 4.24
N VAL A 135 -15.46 6.58 4.84
CA VAL A 135 -14.15 6.21 5.35
C VAL A 135 -13.64 4.98 4.63
N PHE A 136 -12.38 5.02 4.21
CA PHE A 136 -11.67 3.88 3.63
C PHE A 136 -10.20 3.88 4.00
N HIS A 137 -9.56 2.72 3.83
CA HIS A 137 -8.13 2.59 4.01
C HIS A 137 -7.45 2.40 2.66
N TYR A 138 -6.28 3.00 2.51
CA TYR A 138 -5.46 2.89 1.31
C TYR A 138 -4.00 2.66 1.66
N ILE A 139 -3.23 2.20 0.69
CA ILE A 139 -1.77 2.09 0.76
C ILE A 139 -1.19 3.39 0.21
N LYS A 140 -0.29 4.00 0.98
CA LYS A 140 0.41 5.20 0.54
C LYS A 140 1.67 4.86 -0.25
N THR A 141 2.00 5.70 -1.23
CA THR A 141 3.22 5.60 -2.04
C THR A 141 4.49 5.87 -1.24
N THR A 142 4.37 6.65 -0.16
CA THR A 142 5.52 7.15 0.60
C THR A 142 5.99 6.12 1.62
N CYS A 143 7.13 5.48 1.36
CA CYS A 143 7.69 4.41 2.19
C CYS A 143 8.97 4.83 2.95
N ILE A 144 9.40 6.08 2.80
CA ILE A 144 10.64 6.60 3.37
C ILE A 144 10.32 7.75 4.32
N LYS A 145 10.97 7.76 5.46
CA LYS A 145 10.92 8.86 6.40
C LYS A 145 12.18 9.70 6.22
N GLY A 146 12.01 10.90 5.67
CA GLY A 146 13.10 11.83 5.45
C GLY A 146 13.75 12.29 6.77
N ALA A 147 15.05 12.45 6.75
CA ALA A 147 15.82 12.87 7.92
C ALA A 147 15.52 14.32 8.35
N VAL A 148 15.26 15.20 7.39
CA VAL A 148 15.03 16.63 7.59
C VAL A 148 13.55 16.99 7.65
N SER A 149 12.72 16.21 6.99
CA SER A 149 11.29 16.42 6.85
C SER A 149 10.52 15.39 7.69
N VAL A 150 9.51 15.85 8.43
CA VAL A 150 8.54 14.93 9.06
C VAL A 150 7.66 14.28 7.98
N ALA A 151 7.70 14.81 6.76
CA ALA A 151 6.98 14.25 5.61
C ALA A 151 7.61 12.93 5.16
N HIS A 152 6.76 12.00 4.76
CA HIS A 152 7.19 10.76 4.13
C HIS A 152 7.49 11.01 2.65
N GLU A 153 8.51 10.35 2.14
CA GLU A 153 8.99 10.48 0.76
C GLU A 153 8.87 9.14 0.03
N GLN A 154 8.85 9.20 -1.31
CA GLN A 154 8.81 8.00 -2.16
C GLN A 154 10.20 7.41 -2.39
N CYS A 155 11.20 8.27 -2.50
CA CYS A 155 12.58 7.90 -2.81
C CYS A 155 13.54 8.37 -1.73
N PHE A 156 14.61 7.62 -1.50
CA PHE A 156 15.73 8.08 -0.69
C PHE A 156 16.45 9.24 -1.38
N THR A 157 16.67 10.30 -0.65
CA THR A 157 17.35 11.52 -1.11
C THR A 157 18.58 11.86 -0.27
N SER A 158 18.65 11.29 0.94
CA SER A 158 19.71 11.55 1.92
C SER A 158 20.20 10.26 2.57
N ASP A 159 21.45 10.25 2.98
CA ASP A 159 22.09 9.15 3.72
C ASP A 159 21.41 8.82 5.05
N ASP A 160 20.76 9.82 5.65
CA ASP A 160 20.09 9.71 6.94
C ASP A 160 18.61 9.31 6.85
N ASP A 161 18.10 9.12 5.65
CA ASP A 161 16.72 8.68 5.44
C ASP A 161 16.49 7.28 5.99
N GLU A 162 15.30 7.06 6.53
CA GLU A 162 14.90 5.79 7.14
C GLU A 162 13.84 5.08 6.31
N PHE A 163 14.03 3.78 6.07
CA PHE A 163 13.02 2.94 5.45
C PHE A 163 11.96 2.54 6.46
N ILE A 164 10.68 2.69 6.13
CA ILE A 164 9.57 2.37 7.03
C ILE A 164 9.38 0.87 7.17
N LEU A 165 9.62 0.11 6.10
CA LEU A 165 9.50 -1.34 6.10
C LEU A 165 10.77 -2.03 6.64
N ASP A 166 10.85 -3.36 6.54
CA ASP A 166 11.99 -4.11 7.08
C ASP A 166 13.29 -3.86 6.29
N ASN A 167 14.25 -3.26 6.96
CA ASN A 167 15.60 -3.01 6.43
C ASN A 167 16.35 -4.29 5.99
N ARG A 168 15.95 -5.46 6.50
CA ARG A 168 16.52 -6.73 6.07
C ARG A 168 16.06 -7.07 4.65
N LEU A 169 14.80 -6.81 4.32
CA LEU A 169 14.26 -7.01 2.98
C LEU A 169 14.96 -6.09 1.98
N LEU A 170 15.10 -4.80 2.32
CA LEU A 170 15.85 -3.84 1.51
C LEU A 170 17.27 -4.35 1.22
N ARG A 171 18.00 -4.79 2.25
CA ARG A 171 19.34 -5.31 2.11
C ARG A 171 19.43 -6.55 1.22
N LEU A 172 18.53 -7.52 1.41
CA LEU A 172 18.53 -8.75 0.59
C LEU A 172 18.15 -8.44 -0.86
N GLY A 173 17.19 -7.54 -1.06
CA GLY A 173 16.79 -7.04 -2.37
C GLY A 173 17.97 -6.43 -3.13
N MET A 174 18.72 -5.53 -2.49
CA MET A 174 19.90 -4.92 -3.09
C MET A 174 20.99 -5.92 -3.45
N ILE A 175 21.23 -6.96 -2.62
CA ILE A 175 22.28 -7.95 -2.89
C ILE A 175 21.97 -8.75 -4.16
N TRP A 176 20.76 -9.29 -4.30
CA TRP A 176 20.43 -10.12 -5.46
C TRP A 176 20.34 -9.28 -6.74
N GLN A 177 19.75 -8.08 -6.71
CA GLN A 177 19.68 -7.18 -7.87
C GLN A 177 21.07 -6.72 -8.32
N TRP A 178 21.97 -6.41 -7.38
CA TRP A 178 23.34 -6.08 -7.73
C TRP A 178 24.03 -7.22 -8.49
N ARG A 179 23.92 -8.46 -7.98
CA ARG A 179 24.52 -9.62 -8.65
C ARG A 179 23.91 -9.87 -10.03
N GLU A 180 22.59 -9.72 -10.14
CA GLU A 180 21.90 -9.83 -11.41
C GLU A 180 22.43 -8.79 -12.42
N SER A 181 22.49 -7.50 -12.02
CA SER A 181 22.97 -6.41 -12.90
C SER A 181 24.42 -6.57 -13.37
N LYS A 182 25.24 -7.26 -12.57
CA LYS A 182 26.64 -7.57 -12.93
C LYS A 182 26.81 -8.93 -13.62
N GLY A 183 25.73 -9.67 -13.89
CA GLY A 183 25.78 -11.00 -14.50
C GLY A 183 26.41 -12.07 -13.61
N LEU A 184 26.41 -11.88 -12.30
CA LEU A 184 26.91 -12.84 -11.31
C LEU A 184 25.82 -13.85 -10.93
N PRO A 185 26.17 -15.03 -10.35
CA PRO A 185 25.17 -15.95 -9.81
C PRO A 185 24.35 -15.30 -8.69
N TYR A 186 23.03 -15.18 -8.88
CA TYR A 186 22.11 -14.49 -7.95
C TYR A 186 20.96 -15.35 -7.46
N ALA A 187 20.76 -16.54 -8.02
CA ALA A 187 19.59 -17.39 -7.74
C ALA A 187 19.40 -17.70 -6.24
N GLU A 188 20.49 -17.98 -5.52
CA GLU A 188 20.43 -18.26 -4.08
C GLU A 188 20.05 -17.00 -3.27
N ASP A 189 20.56 -15.83 -3.65
CA ASP A 189 20.24 -14.58 -2.97
C ASP A 189 18.79 -14.16 -3.24
N MET A 190 18.29 -14.36 -4.46
CA MET A 190 16.90 -14.15 -4.82
C MET A 190 15.99 -15.09 -4.00
N GLU A 191 16.30 -16.37 -3.88
CA GLU A 191 15.53 -17.30 -3.06
C GLU A 191 15.53 -16.90 -1.57
N ASN A 192 16.66 -16.40 -1.06
CA ASN A 192 16.75 -15.89 0.30
C ASN A 192 15.91 -14.65 0.53
N TYR A 193 15.85 -13.74 -0.46
CA TYR A 193 14.99 -12.57 -0.47
C TYR A 193 13.51 -12.97 -0.46
N GLU A 194 13.07 -13.82 -1.39
CA GLU A 194 11.70 -14.29 -1.49
C GLU A 194 11.24 -15.01 -0.21
N ARG A 195 12.10 -15.85 0.36
CA ARG A 195 11.82 -16.54 1.63
C ARG A 195 11.65 -15.56 2.79
N ALA A 196 12.46 -14.50 2.83
CA ALA A 196 12.35 -13.46 3.84
C ALA A 196 11.07 -12.63 3.64
N LEU A 197 10.75 -12.26 2.39
CA LEU A 197 9.52 -11.54 2.03
C LEU A 197 8.28 -12.33 2.43
N MET A 198 8.20 -13.60 2.05
CA MET A 198 7.07 -14.47 2.44
C MET A 198 6.92 -14.61 3.95
N LYS A 199 8.02 -14.62 4.70
CA LYS A 199 8.00 -14.67 6.15
C LYS A 199 7.39 -13.40 6.73
N GLU A 200 7.80 -12.23 6.23
CA GLU A 200 7.32 -10.95 6.72
C GLU A 200 5.84 -10.74 6.39
N VAL A 201 5.43 -11.02 5.16
CA VAL A 201 4.01 -11.01 4.75
C VAL A 201 3.12 -11.90 5.62
N ARG A 202 3.64 -13.07 6.03
CA ARG A 202 2.91 -13.96 6.96
C ARG A 202 2.86 -13.39 8.38
N SER A 203 3.93 -12.73 8.81
CA SER A 203 4.02 -12.10 10.13
C SER A 203 2.99 -10.98 10.29
N GLU A 204 2.84 -10.13 9.27
CA GLU A 204 1.87 -9.03 9.29
C GLU A 204 0.41 -9.50 9.30
N ARG A 205 0.10 -10.54 8.55
CA ARG A 205 -1.29 -11.06 8.48
C ARG A 205 -1.75 -11.78 9.75
N GLY A 206 -0.83 -12.04 10.69
CA GLY A 206 -1.11 -12.89 11.83
C GLY A 206 -1.48 -14.32 11.43
N SER A 207 -1.85 -15.15 12.40
CA SER A 207 -2.34 -16.50 12.11
C SER A 207 -3.73 -16.42 11.49
N LYS A 208 -3.90 -16.94 10.26
CA LYS A 208 -5.24 -17.10 9.69
C LYS A 208 -6.06 -17.99 10.62
N LEU A 209 -7.25 -17.52 11.00
CA LEU A 209 -8.23 -18.35 11.65
C LEU A 209 -8.57 -19.51 10.71
N ILE A 210 -8.13 -20.72 11.04
CA ILE A 210 -8.49 -21.92 10.28
C ILE A 210 -9.91 -22.28 10.72
N VAL A 211 -10.90 -21.84 9.96
CA VAL A 211 -12.29 -22.26 10.14
C VAL A 211 -12.46 -23.61 9.47
N LEU A 212 -12.31 -24.69 10.24
CA LEU A 212 -12.65 -26.04 9.81
C LEU A 212 -14.18 -26.14 9.66
N GLY A 213 -14.65 -26.19 8.41
CA GLY A 213 -16.06 -26.54 8.10
C GLY A 213 -17.07 -25.38 8.15
N GLY A 214 -16.64 -24.13 8.11
CA GLY A 214 -17.55 -22.99 8.00
C GLY A 214 -17.54 -22.40 6.58
N ASN A 215 -18.71 -22.23 5.97
CA ASN A 215 -18.88 -21.27 4.89
C ASN A 215 -18.29 -19.95 5.38
N LYS A 216 -17.45 -19.29 4.56
CA LYS A 216 -17.07 -17.91 4.81
C LYS A 216 -18.36 -17.11 4.88
N LEU A 217 -18.85 -16.87 6.08
CA LEU A 217 -19.85 -15.86 6.32
C LEU A 217 -19.17 -14.55 5.88
N ARG A 218 -19.42 -14.14 4.64
CA ARG A 218 -19.29 -12.73 4.29
C ARG A 218 -20.21 -12.02 5.26
N GLY A 219 -19.61 -11.27 6.18
CA GLY A 219 -20.25 -10.76 7.38
C GLY A 219 -21.33 -9.70 7.17
N TYR A 220 -22.15 -9.78 6.14
CA TYR A 220 -23.18 -8.77 5.86
C TYR A 220 -24.54 -9.34 5.49
N LYS A 221 -24.72 -10.63 5.60
CA LYS A 221 -26.08 -11.11 5.60
C LYS A 221 -26.61 -10.94 7.00
N THR A 222 -27.04 -9.74 7.35
CA THR A 222 -28.07 -9.56 8.36
C THR A 222 -29.18 -10.51 7.96
N ALA A 223 -29.29 -11.62 8.69
CA ALA A 223 -30.47 -12.43 8.62
C ALA A 223 -31.61 -11.49 9.05
N TYR A 224 -32.42 -11.05 8.11
CA TYR A 224 -33.71 -10.47 8.47
C TYR A 224 -34.40 -11.52 9.34
N PRO A 225 -34.85 -11.16 10.55
CA PRO A 225 -35.68 -12.07 11.31
C PRO A 225 -36.88 -12.36 10.40
N ARG A 226 -37.05 -13.62 10.00
CA ARG A 226 -38.28 -14.07 9.34
C ARG A 226 -39.42 -13.65 10.24
N ALA A 227 -40.27 -12.77 9.72
CA ALA A 227 -41.57 -12.58 10.32
C ALA A 227 -42.22 -13.96 10.38
N VAL A 228 -42.45 -14.45 11.60
CA VAL A 228 -43.23 -15.64 11.81
C VAL A 228 -44.65 -15.24 11.44
N VAL A 229 -45.12 -15.66 10.27
CA VAL A 229 -46.53 -15.55 9.92
C VAL A 229 -47.23 -16.66 10.70
N SER A 230 -47.99 -16.25 11.67
CA SER A 230 -48.93 -17.08 12.40
C SER A 230 -50.08 -17.52 11.50
#